data_b0c5034f790fb28dc7bc2573781f99b2
#
_entry.id   b0c5034f790fb28dc7bc2573781f99b2
#
_cell.length_a   1.000
_cell.length_b   1.000
_cell.length_c   1.000
_cell.angle_alpha   90.00
_cell.angle_beta   90.00
_cell.angle_gamma   90.00
#
_symmetry.space_group_name_H-M   'P 1'
#
loop_
_entity.id
_entity.type
_entity.pdbx_description
1 polymer ?
#
loop_
_entity_poly.entity_id
_entity_poly.type
_entity_poly.pdbx_seq_one_letter_code
_entity_poly.pdbx_strand_id
1 'polypeptide(L)'
;MTENYRSAHHPVNFANEFLKNIDKRIKSTPIISMREEEGRVEVTRHQSKYMYQPLVENLLRHKDKGTSCILTQTNEEAVILMGLLRKQGVSSKLIQSMDGLRFWNMAEMRFFLRYINKRINTPLITEELWEEAKCATFSAYDRSQSLMYVKQCVEQFEQTNKTKYFSDFKEFVFESSVEDFCDISGADVVVSTIHKAKGREFDDVYMLVSDGYIKDSHLMRRYYVGITRAKNRLFIHTNGDYFNHLSTDRYFIDQQQYDMPEEIVLQLSHKDVYLDFFKERKQEVLALRGGDSLIYSNFFLYSSLTDRPVAKLSSKMQGILSEWEERGYKVKSASVRFVMAWKPKDAEKNEPETAVLLADLGLSL
;
A
#
# COMPACT_ATOMS: atom_id res chain seq x y z
N MET A 1 12.13 -23.52 -14.58
CA MET A 1 13.26 -22.79 -14.01
C MET A 1 13.41 -23.29 -12.59
N THR A 2 14.54 -23.93 -12.28
CA THR A 2 14.84 -24.52 -10.96
C THR A 2 15.98 -23.78 -10.27
N GLU A 3 16.74 -22.97 -11.02
CA GLU A 3 17.86 -22.17 -10.52
C GLU A 3 17.39 -20.79 -10.10
N ASN A 4 17.87 -20.32 -8.94
CA ASN A 4 17.59 -19.02 -8.37
C ASN A 4 18.91 -18.27 -8.15
N TYR A 5 19.12 -17.23 -8.95
CA TYR A 5 20.28 -16.33 -8.89
C TYR A 5 20.02 -15.09 -8.02
N ARG A 6 18.86 -15.02 -7.39
CA ARG A 6 18.34 -13.85 -6.69
C ARG A 6 18.58 -13.91 -5.19
N SER A 7 18.16 -15.01 -4.57
CA SER A 7 18.09 -15.15 -3.12
C SER A 7 19.17 -16.09 -2.61
N ALA A 8 19.67 -15.81 -1.42
CA ALA A 8 20.65 -16.60 -0.70
C ALA A 8 20.09 -17.99 -0.33
N HIS A 9 20.97 -18.90 0.10
CA HIS A 9 20.64 -20.32 0.32
C HIS A 9 19.55 -20.53 1.37
N HIS A 10 19.68 -19.93 2.57
CA HIS A 10 18.75 -20.16 3.67
C HIS A 10 17.32 -19.69 3.37
N PRO A 11 17.08 -18.47 2.85
CA PRO A 11 15.73 -18.07 2.39
C PRO A 11 15.13 -19.00 1.34
N VAL A 12 15.93 -19.50 0.38
CA VAL A 12 15.46 -20.44 -0.65
C VAL A 12 15.10 -21.79 -0.04
N ASN A 13 15.94 -22.34 0.85
CA ASN A 13 15.67 -23.61 1.52
C ASN A 13 14.42 -23.53 2.39
N PHE A 14 14.28 -22.46 3.17
CA PHE A 14 13.08 -22.21 3.96
C PHE A 14 11.81 -22.11 3.10
N ALA A 15 11.88 -21.40 1.97
CA ALA A 15 10.78 -21.32 1.01
C ALA A 15 10.40 -22.70 0.43
N ASN A 16 11.39 -23.55 0.14
CA ASN A 16 11.14 -24.91 -0.34
C ASN A 16 10.50 -25.79 0.73
N GLU A 17 10.91 -25.70 2.00
CA GLU A 17 10.28 -26.43 3.11
C GLU A 17 8.85 -25.93 3.34
N PHE A 18 8.64 -24.64 3.40
CA PHE A 18 7.31 -24.03 3.54
C PHE A 18 6.38 -24.49 2.44
N LEU A 19 6.90 -24.56 1.21
CA LEU A 19 6.14 -24.98 0.04
C LEU A 19 5.63 -26.44 0.14
N LYS A 20 6.33 -27.34 0.86
CA LYS A 20 5.89 -28.75 1.04
C LYS A 20 4.52 -28.85 1.72
N ASN A 21 4.14 -27.87 2.50
CA ASN A 21 2.89 -27.80 3.24
C ASN A 21 1.72 -27.22 2.43
N ILE A 22 1.96 -26.82 1.16
CA ILE A 22 0.91 -26.27 0.28
C ILE A 22 0.35 -27.37 -0.61
N ASP A 23 -0.97 -27.62 -0.49
CA ASP A 23 -1.69 -28.57 -1.32
C ASP A 23 -1.79 -28.15 -2.80
N LYS A 24 -1.96 -29.13 -3.70
CA LYS A 24 -2.19 -28.92 -5.15
C LYS A 24 -1.07 -28.10 -5.81
N ARG A 25 0.16 -28.51 -5.62
CA ARG A 25 1.33 -27.91 -6.28
C ARG A 25 1.39 -28.29 -7.74
N ILE A 26 1.72 -27.31 -8.60
CA ILE A 26 1.94 -27.52 -10.03
C ILE A 26 3.36 -28.09 -10.28
N LYS A 27 4.35 -27.70 -9.46
CA LYS A 27 5.74 -28.16 -9.58
C LYS A 27 6.20 -28.79 -8.26
N SER A 28 6.83 -29.95 -8.34
CA SER A 28 7.40 -30.67 -7.19
C SER A 28 8.90 -30.44 -7.01
N THR A 29 9.59 -29.99 -8.07
CA THR A 29 11.04 -29.79 -8.05
C THR A 29 11.41 -28.60 -7.17
N PRO A 30 12.35 -28.75 -6.22
CA PRO A 30 12.82 -27.66 -5.38
C PRO A 30 13.60 -26.61 -6.21
N ILE A 31 13.57 -25.38 -5.74
CA ILE A 31 14.38 -24.29 -6.28
C ILE A 31 15.77 -24.35 -5.61
N ILE A 32 16.82 -24.15 -6.39
CA ILE A 32 18.21 -24.19 -5.90
C ILE A 32 18.79 -22.79 -6.00
N SER A 33 19.32 -22.27 -4.90
CA SER A 33 20.07 -21.02 -4.92
C SER A 33 21.40 -21.23 -5.64
N MET A 34 21.73 -20.30 -6.52
CA MET A 34 23.00 -20.25 -7.26
C MET A 34 23.94 -19.15 -6.74
N ARG A 35 23.54 -18.49 -5.63
CA ARG A 35 24.38 -17.48 -4.97
C ARG A 35 25.38 -18.15 -4.02
N GLU A 36 26.48 -17.44 -3.73
CA GLU A 36 27.49 -17.90 -2.77
C GLU A 36 27.08 -17.58 -1.31
N GLU A 37 26.21 -16.58 -1.13
CA GLU A 37 25.80 -16.13 0.21
C GLU A 37 24.81 -17.12 0.83
N GLU A 38 25.05 -17.47 2.08
CA GLU A 38 24.17 -18.34 2.86
C GLU A 38 22.85 -17.65 3.19
N GLY A 39 22.89 -16.37 3.52
CA GLY A 39 21.73 -15.62 3.99
C GLY A 39 21.33 -16.01 5.40
N ARG A 40 20.10 -15.66 5.80
CA ARG A 40 19.62 -15.95 7.17
C ARG A 40 18.10 -15.98 7.25
N VAL A 41 17.58 -16.90 8.05
CA VAL A 41 16.15 -16.97 8.40
C VAL A 41 16.01 -17.01 9.93
N GLU A 42 15.27 -16.06 10.48
CA GLU A 42 14.93 -15.99 11.89
C GLU A 42 13.43 -15.99 12.10
N VAL A 43 12.97 -16.75 13.06
CA VAL A 43 11.58 -16.75 13.51
C VAL A 43 11.51 -16.33 14.96
N THR A 44 10.69 -15.35 15.26
CA THR A 44 10.35 -14.97 16.64
C THR A 44 8.87 -15.24 16.87
N ARG A 45 8.61 -16.18 17.78
CA ARG A 45 7.28 -16.47 18.28
C ARG A 45 6.98 -15.62 19.51
N HIS A 46 5.93 -14.80 19.40
CA HIS A 46 5.48 -13.93 20.49
C HIS A 46 4.29 -14.56 21.22
N GLN A 47 4.26 -14.40 22.54
CA GLN A 47 3.05 -14.68 23.32
C GLN A 47 2.04 -13.53 23.25
N SER A 48 2.50 -12.33 22.89
CA SER A 48 1.65 -11.16 22.72
C SER A 48 0.77 -11.25 21.50
N LYS A 49 -0.44 -10.72 21.63
CA LYS A 49 -1.35 -10.47 20.49
C LYS A 49 -0.77 -9.42 19.53
N TYR A 50 -0.13 -8.38 20.07
CA TYR A 50 0.42 -7.28 19.31
C TYR A 50 1.94 -7.43 19.17
N MET A 51 2.41 -7.47 17.94
CA MET A 51 3.81 -7.72 17.60
C MET A 51 4.46 -6.55 16.85
N TYR A 52 3.77 -5.40 16.79
CA TYR A 52 4.23 -4.24 16.01
C TYR A 52 5.53 -3.65 16.56
N GLN A 53 5.57 -3.40 17.87
CA GLN A 53 6.73 -2.83 18.54
C GLN A 53 7.96 -3.75 18.45
N PRO A 54 7.91 -5.05 18.85
CA PRO A 54 9.08 -5.93 18.78
C PRO A 54 9.57 -6.17 17.36
N LEU A 55 8.68 -6.12 16.34
CA LEU A 55 9.10 -6.18 14.94
C LEU A 55 9.92 -4.94 14.55
N VAL A 56 9.47 -3.75 14.91
CA VAL A 56 10.21 -2.50 14.63
C VAL A 56 11.53 -2.49 15.38
N GLU A 57 11.59 -2.92 16.65
CA GLU A 57 12.82 -3.04 17.43
C GLU A 57 13.81 -4.03 16.81
N ASN A 58 13.31 -5.17 16.30
CA ASN A 58 14.14 -6.15 15.58
C ASN A 58 14.72 -5.52 14.31
N LEU A 59 13.91 -4.82 13.52
CA LEU A 59 14.37 -4.12 12.32
C LEU A 59 15.46 -3.10 12.66
N LEU A 60 15.27 -2.27 13.69
CA LEU A 60 16.25 -1.26 14.10
C LEU A 60 17.59 -1.87 14.53
N ARG A 61 17.57 -3.04 15.17
CA ARG A 61 18.79 -3.76 15.59
C ARG A 61 19.57 -4.34 14.41
N HIS A 62 18.89 -4.67 13.31
CA HIS A 62 19.50 -5.35 12.17
C HIS A 62 19.57 -4.48 10.91
N LYS A 63 19.26 -3.18 11.03
CA LYS A 63 19.27 -2.24 9.89
C LYS A 63 20.71 -2.03 9.40
N ASP A 64 21.05 -2.72 8.33
CA ASP A 64 22.31 -2.58 7.63
C ASP A 64 22.15 -1.77 6.32
N LYS A 65 23.22 -1.73 5.52
CA LYS A 65 23.17 -1.20 4.16
C LYS A 65 22.36 -2.15 3.27
N GLY A 66 21.28 -1.67 2.71
CA GLY A 66 20.40 -2.42 1.82
C GLY A 66 18.94 -2.01 1.94
N THR A 67 18.10 -2.63 1.13
CA THR A 67 16.66 -2.39 1.13
C THR A 67 15.95 -3.29 2.12
N SER A 68 15.27 -2.71 3.10
CA SER A 68 14.44 -3.44 4.07
C SER A 68 12.96 -3.29 3.76
N CYS A 69 12.19 -4.38 3.92
CA CYS A 69 10.74 -4.33 3.75
C CYS A 69 10.02 -5.01 4.91
N ILE A 70 8.99 -4.36 5.43
CA ILE A 70 8.02 -4.98 6.33
C ILE A 70 6.81 -5.43 5.52
N LEU A 71 6.47 -6.69 5.60
CA LEU A 71 5.32 -7.31 4.94
C LEU A 71 4.24 -7.67 5.94
N THR A 72 3.02 -7.18 5.69
CA THR A 72 1.84 -7.42 6.52
C THR A 72 0.74 -8.13 5.75
N GLN A 73 -0.29 -8.61 6.44
CA GLN A 73 -1.48 -9.16 5.81
C GLN A 73 -2.47 -8.07 5.39
N THR A 74 -2.60 -7.04 6.20
CA THR A 74 -3.62 -5.98 6.05
C THR A 74 -2.99 -4.60 5.87
N ASN A 75 -3.73 -3.69 5.26
CA ASN A 75 -3.34 -2.29 5.16
C ASN A 75 -3.27 -1.62 6.55
N GLU A 76 -4.17 -1.99 7.45
CA GLU A 76 -4.21 -1.48 8.82
C GLU A 76 -2.88 -1.76 9.55
N GLU A 77 -2.42 -3.02 9.54
CA GLU A 77 -1.12 -3.40 10.11
C GLU A 77 0.04 -2.60 9.49
N ALA A 78 0.02 -2.43 8.15
CA ALA A 78 1.05 -1.68 7.45
C ALA A 78 1.10 -0.21 7.90
N VAL A 79 -0.05 0.42 8.08
CA VAL A 79 -0.13 1.83 8.50
C VAL A 79 0.26 2.01 9.96
N ILE A 80 -0.10 1.06 10.85
CA ILE A 80 0.33 1.05 12.25
C ILE A 80 1.88 1.01 12.31
N LEU A 81 2.50 0.11 11.54
CA LEU A 81 3.96 0.00 11.47
C LEU A 81 4.63 1.26 10.91
N MET A 82 4.00 1.91 9.92
CA MET A 82 4.46 3.21 9.42
C MET A 82 4.46 4.28 10.52
N GLY A 83 3.41 4.33 11.33
CA GLY A 83 3.33 5.24 12.48
C GLY A 83 4.46 5.02 13.47
N LEU A 84 4.73 3.76 13.83
CA LEU A 84 5.83 3.40 14.72
C LEU A 84 7.20 3.73 14.14
N LEU A 85 7.46 3.44 12.87
CA LEU A 85 8.73 3.78 12.21
C LEU A 85 8.94 5.29 12.19
N ARG A 86 7.90 6.08 11.91
CA ARG A 86 7.95 7.54 11.94
C ARG A 86 8.28 8.06 13.34
N LYS A 87 7.68 7.50 14.40
CA LYS A 87 7.97 7.84 15.80
C LYS A 87 9.45 7.56 16.16
N GLN A 88 10.06 6.55 15.53
CA GLN A 88 11.48 6.22 15.68
C GLN A 88 12.41 7.01 14.74
N GLY A 89 11.90 7.96 13.96
CA GLY A 89 12.69 8.76 13.03
C GLY A 89 13.22 7.99 11.81
N VAL A 90 12.63 6.84 11.50
CA VAL A 90 13.05 6.01 10.36
C VAL A 90 12.41 6.52 9.07
N SER A 91 13.23 6.80 8.06
CA SER A 91 12.74 7.11 6.72
C SER A 91 12.04 5.89 6.13
N SER A 92 10.71 5.95 6.01
CA SER A 92 9.90 4.82 5.57
C SER A 92 8.85 5.24 4.54
N LYS A 93 8.55 4.32 3.61
CA LYS A 93 7.53 4.53 2.57
C LYS A 93 6.54 3.38 2.55
N LEU A 94 5.26 3.71 2.50
CA LEU A 94 4.17 2.75 2.39
C LEU A 94 3.81 2.55 0.92
N ILE A 95 3.76 1.30 0.46
CA ILE A 95 3.17 0.98 -0.84
C ILE A 95 1.65 1.11 -0.70
N GLN A 96 1.13 2.22 -1.20
CA GLN A 96 -0.27 2.59 -1.13
C GLN A 96 -1.15 1.72 -2.03
N SER A 97 -2.46 1.68 -1.77
CA SER A 97 -3.47 1.05 -2.61
C SER A 97 -4.68 1.96 -2.74
N MET A 98 -5.36 1.84 -3.85
CA MET A 98 -6.63 2.53 -4.10
C MET A 98 -7.84 1.63 -3.83
N ASP A 99 -7.65 0.49 -3.19
CA ASP A 99 -8.73 -0.43 -2.76
C ASP A 99 -9.73 -0.79 -3.88
N GLY A 100 -9.20 -1.08 -5.07
CA GLY A 100 -9.98 -1.45 -6.25
C GLY A 100 -10.42 -0.28 -7.14
N LEU A 101 -10.10 0.95 -6.77
CA LEU A 101 -10.18 2.09 -7.68
C LEU A 101 -8.97 2.09 -8.63
N ARG A 102 -9.19 2.59 -9.84
CA ARG A 102 -8.15 2.59 -10.87
C ARG A 102 -7.32 3.86 -10.82
N PHE A 103 -6.02 3.75 -11.08
CA PHE A 103 -5.09 4.89 -11.13
C PHE A 103 -5.56 6.02 -12.08
N TRP A 104 -6.08 5.65 -13.26
CA TRP A 104 -6.61 6.61 -14.23
C TRP A 104 -7.84 7.40 -13.73
N ASN A 105 -8.46 7.01 -12.60
CA ASN A 105 -9.57 7.73 -11.97
C ASN A 105 -9.12 8.80 -10.96
N MET A 106 -7.83 8.92 -10.66
CA MET A 106 -7.33 10.05 -9.87
C MET A 106 -7.69 11.38 -10.52
N ALA A 107 -8.08 12.36 -9.71
CA ALA A 107 -8.47 13.68 -10.21
C ALA A 107 -7.37 14.33 -11.06
N GLU A 108 -6.12 14.23 -10.63
CA GLU A 108 -4.92 14.73 -11.30
C GLU A 108 -4.71 14.04 -12.67
N MET A 109 -4.77 12.71 -12.71
CA MET A 109 -4.61 11.96 -13.96
C MET A 109 -5.76 12.20 -14.92
N ARG A 110 -6.98 12.30 -14.41
CA ARG A 110 -8.16 12.67 -15.20
C ARG A 110 -8.04 14.06 -15.80
N PHE A 111 -7.45 15.00 -15.07
CA PHE A 111 -7.18 16.33 -15.58
C PHE A 111 -6.17 16.28 -16.74
N PHE A 112 -5.06 15.58 -16.57
CA PHE A 112 -4.03 15.41 -17.59
C PHE A 112 -4.59 14.79 -18.86
N LEU A 113 -5.28 13.66 -18.75
CA LEU A 113 -5.89 12.97 -19.88
C LEU A 113 -6.93 13.85 -20.61
N ARG A 114 -7.76 14.61 -19.86
CA ARG A 114 -8.74 15.52 -20.45
C ARG A 114 -8.09 16.70 -21.15
N TYR A 115 -6.99 17.22 -20.62
CA TYR A 115 -6.27 18.33 -21.21
C TYR A 115 -5.78 17.97 -22.61
N ILE A 116 -5.15 16.81 -22.77
CA ILE A 116 -4.71 16.28 -24.06
C ILE A 116 -5.92 16.00 -24.95
N ASN A 117 -6.91 15.24 -24.48
CA ASN A 117 -8.06 14.80 -25.29
C ASN A 117 -8.87 15.96 -25.88
N LYS A 118 -8.90 17.12 -25.23
CA LYS A 118 -9.60 18.31 -25.73
C LYS A 118 -8.84 19.06 -26.82
N ARG A 119 -7.54 18.85 -26.97
CA ARG A 119 -6.66 19.63 -27.87
C ARG A 119 -6.02 18.79 -28.96
N ILE A 120 -6.03 17.48 -28.82
CA ILE A 120 -5.44 16.57 -29.79
C ILE A 120 -6.33 16.47 -31.03
N ASN A 121 -5.72 16.69 -32.21
CA ASN A 121 -6.42 16.59 -33.52
C ASN A 121 -5.91 15.37 -34.34
N THR A 122 -4.84 14.71 -33.89
CA THR A 122 -4.25 13.55 -34.53
C THR A 122 -3.97 12.49 -33.46
N PRO A 123 -3.76 11.22 -33.81
CA PRO A 123 -3.39 10.20 -32.82
C PRO A 123 -2.07 10.49 -32.11
N LEU A 124 -1.18 11.28 -32.72
CA LEU A 124 0.11 11.68 -32.20
C LEU A 124 -0.02 12.89 -31.28
N ILE A 125 0.54 12.81 -30.09
CA ILE A 125 0.69 13.92 -29.16
C ILE A 125 2.00 14.65 -29.51
N THR A 126 1.88 15.94 -29.87
CA THR A 126 3.08 16.77 -30.11
C THR A 126 3.81 17.06 -28.79
N GLU A 127 5.10 17.35 -28.86
CA GLU A 127 5.89 17.69 -27.68
C GLU A 127 5.34 18.93 -26.98
N GLU A 128 4.92 19.93 -27.75
CA GLU A 128 4.32 21.15 -27.19
C GLU A 128 3.05 20.84 -26.40
N LEU A 129 2.12 20.06 -26.96
CA LEU A 129 0.89 19.67 -26.25
C LEU A 129 1.17 18.84 -25.01
N TRP A 130 2.19 17.98 -25.06
CA TRP A 130 2.59 17.18 -23.93
C TRP A 130 3.14 18.04 -22.78
N GLU A 131 4.06 18.97 -23.07
CA GLU A 131 4.60 19.89 -22.08
C GLU A 131 3.53 20.86 -21.54
N GLU A 132 2.62 21.34 -22.38
CA GLU A 132 1.48 22.14 -21.94
C GLU A 132 0.60 21.34 -20.96
N ALA A 133 0.32 20.08 -21.24
CA ALA A 133 -0.49 19.22 -20.35
C ALA A 133 0.19 19.00 -19.00
N LYS A 134 1.53 18.80 -18.99
CA LYS A 134 2.35 18.71 -17.77
C LYS A 134 2.24 20.01 -16.96
N CYS A 135 2.56 21.14 -17.58
CA CYS A 135 2.52 22.45 -16.92
C CYS A 135 1.13 22.75 -16.35
N ALA A 136 0.07 22.55 -17.14
CA ALA A 136 -1.29 22.80 -16.69
C ALA A 136 -1.70 21.90 -15.50
N THR A 137 -1.38 20.62 -15.57
CA THR A 137 -1.73 19.67 -14.50
C THR A 137 -0.93 19.96 -13.23
N PHE A 138 0.39 20.15 -13.35
CA PHE A 138 1.27 20.36 -12.21
C PHE A 138 0.98 21.67 -11.50
N SER A 139 0.60 22.73 -12.25
CA SER A 139 0.11 23.98 -11.68
C SER A 139 -1.24 23.85 -10.99
N ALA A 140 -2.19 23.15 -11.60
CA ALA A 140 -3.55 23.01 -11.05
C ALA A 140 -3.59 22.17 -9.77
N TYR A 141 -2.58 21.31 -9.56
CA TYR A 141 -2.50 20.37 -8.45
C TYR A 141 -1.20 20.52 -7.63
N ASP A 142 -0.54 21.68 -7.67
CA ASP A 142 0.75 21.93 -7.03
C ASP A 142 0.80 21.59 -5.53
N ARG A 143 -0.34 21.77 -4.81
CA ARG A 143 -0.48 21.44 -3.39
C ARG A 143 -0.81 19.97 -3.13
N SER A 144 -1.14 19.20 -4.19
CA SER A 144 -1.56 17.80 -4.01
C SER A 144 -0.38 16.88 -3.78
N GLN A 145 -0.36 16.22 -2.63
CA GLN A 145 0.64 15.17 -2.34
C GLN A 145 0.53 13.98 -3.31
N SER A 146 -0.67 13.68 -3.79
CA SER A 146 -0.90 12.59 -4.75
C SER A 146 -0.43 12.91 -6.17
N LEU A 147 -0.14 14.17 -6.49
CA LEU A 147 0.43 14.56 -7.78
C LEU A 147 1.74 13.85 -8.11
N MET A 148 2.50 13.45 -7.11
CA MET A 148 3.76 12.72 -7.30
C MET A 148 3.59 11.44 -8.13
N TYR A 149 2.49 10.72 -7.96
CA TYR A 149 2.22 9.50 -8.73
C TYR A 149 1.99 9.79 -10.21
N VAL A 150 1.32 10.90 -10.50
CA VAL A 150 1.08 11.34 -11.89
C VAL A 150 2.38 11.79 -12.53
N LYS A 151 3.23 12.54 -11.82
CA LYS A 151 4.57 12.94 -12.30
C LYS A 151 5.40 11.72 -12.69
N GLN A 152 5.49 10.73 -11.81
CA GLN A 152 6.26 9.50 -12.08
C GLN A 152 5.68 8.68 -13.24
N CYS A 153 4.35 8.59 -13.35
CA CYS A 153 3.69 7.95 -14.49
C CYS A 153 4.10 8.62 -15.81
N VAL A 154 4.02 9.94 -15.86
CA VAL A 154 4.37 10.74 -17.05
C VAL A 154 5.85 10.56 -17.40
N GLU A 155 6.75 10.68 -16.42
CA GLU A 155 8.19 10.50 -16.59
C GLU A 155 8.55 9.08 -17.08
N GLN A 156 7.94 8.05 -16.52
CA GLN A 156 8.19 6.67 -16.92
C GLN A 156 7.70 6.41 -18.34
N PHE A 157 6.56 6.97 -18.75
CA PHE A 157 6.09 6.87 -20.11
C PHE A 157 7.01 7.59 -21.10
N GLU A 158 7.50 8.79 -20.75
CA GLU A 158 8.48 9.55 -21.57
C GLU A 158 9.79 8.77 -21.79
N GLN A 159 10.29 8.11 -20.76
CA GLN A 159 11.55 7.33 -20.85
C GLN A 159 11.44 6.15 -21.82
N THR A 160 10.26 5.56 -21.92
CA THR A 160 10.04 4.37 -22.75
C THR A 160 9.46 4.68 -24.14
N ASN A 161 8.86 5.85 -24.33
CA ASN A 161 8.14 6.21 -25.56
C ASN A 161 8.64 7.54 -26.13
N LYS A 162 9.59 7.48 -27.06
CA LYS A 162 10.08 8.68 -27.77
C LYS A 162 8.99 9.35 -28.60
N THR A 163 8.15 8.54 -29.24
CA THR A 163 6.96 9.00 -29.98
C THR A 163 5.73 8.70 -29.13
N LYS A 164 4.95 9.73 -28.83
CA LYS A 164 3.81 9.63 -27.89
C LYS A 164 2.49 9.52 -28.63
N TYR A 165 1.88 8.34 -28.67
CA TYR A 165 0.52 8.17 -29.15
C TYR A 165 -0.47 8.22 -27.99
N PHE A 166 -1.59 8.90 -28.19
CA PHE A 166 -2.59 9.04 -27.11
C PHE A 166 -3.26 7.72 -26.73
N SER A 167 -3.40 6.80 -27.69
CA SER A 167 -3.84 5.42 -27.45
C SER A 167 -2.93 4.71 -26.46
N ASP A 168 -1.62 4.74 -26.75
CA ASP A 168 -0.60 4.03 -25.99
C ASP A 168 -0.46 4.59 -24.58
N PHE A 169 -0.51 5.92 -24.43
CA PHE A 169 -0.53 6.54 -23.12
C PHE A 169 -1.78 6.17 -22.32
N LYS A 170 -2.96 6.15 -22.95
CA LYS A 170 -4.19 5.71 -22.26
C LYS A 170 -4.11 4.25 -21.83
N GLU A 171 -3.61 3.36 -22.68
CA GLU A 171 -3.44 1.96 -22.38
C GLU A 171 -2.45 1.78 -21.21
N PHE A 172 -1.28 2.43 -21.27
CA PHE A 172 -0.31 2.45 -20.20
C PHE A 172 -0.91 2.87 -18.85
N VAL A 173 -1.63 4.03 -18.82
CA VAL A 173 -2.29 4.52 -17.61
C VAL A 173 -3.41 3.59 -17.14
N PHE A 174 -4.14 2.96 -18.07
CA PHE A 174 -5.25 2.07 -17.76
C PHE A 174 -4.79 0.74 -17.15
N GLU A 175 -3.65 0.23 -17.58
CA GLU A 175 -3.04 -0.99 -17.05
C GLU A 175 -2.25 -0.76 -15.76
N SER A 176 -1.86 0.49 -15.49
CA SER A 176 -1.08 0.87 -14.34
C SER A 176 -1.90 0.96 -13.05
N SER A 177 -1.22 0.74 -11.95
CA SER A 177 -1.72 0.94 -10.59
C SER A 177 -0.89 2.02 -9.86
N VAL A 178 -1.39 2.57 -8.76
CA VAL A 178 -0.64 3.56 -7.97
C VAL A 178 0.66 2.98 -7.42
N GLU A 179 0.66 1.67 -7.16
CA GLU A 179 1.82 0.92 -6.67
C GLU A 179 3.00 0.98 -7.63
N ASP A 180 2.74 1.03 -8.94
CA ASP A 180 3.78 1.07 -9.98
C ASP A 180 4.56 2.40 -9.95
N PHE A 181 3.90 3.46 -9.48
CA PHE A 181 4.45 4.82 -9.38
C PHE A 181 4.81 5.21 -7.95
N CYS A 182 4.87 4.26 -7.03
CA CYS A 182 5.39 4.49 -5.70
C CYS A 182 6.92 4.45 -5.75
N ASP A 183 7.54 5.64 -5.80
CA ASP A 183 9.00 5.74 -5.66
C ASP A 183 9.42 5.35 -4.25
N ILE A 184 10.09 4.20 -4.14
CA ILE A 184 10.67 3.70 -2.89
C ILE A 184 12.15 4.07 -2.74
N SER A 185 12.72 4.78 -3.72
CA SER A 185 14.11 5.23 -3.65
C SER A 185 14.33 6.18 -2.46
N GLY A 186 15.46 6.05 -1.80
CA GLY A 186 15.80 6.86 -0.63
C GLY A 186 15.01 6.57 0.64
N ALA A 187 14.12 5.56 0.66
CA ALA A 187 13.55 5.06 1.89
C ALA A 187 14.46 3.99 2.49
N ASP A 188 14.69 4.09 3.80
CA ASP A 188 15.42 3.06 4.53
C ASP A 188 14.59 1.78 4.68
N VAL A 189 13.27 1.94 4.80
CA VAL A 189 12.32 0.85 5.00
C VAL A 189 11.09 1.04 4.12
N VAL A 190 10.71 -0.02 3.42
CA VAL A 190 9.45 -0.09 2.70
C VAL A 190 8.43 -0.86 3.56
N VAL A 191 7.22 -0.37 3.68
CA VAL A 191 6.12 -1.10 4.32
C VAL A 191 5.07 -1.44 3.27
N SER A 192 4.61 -2.68 3.25
CA SER A 192 3.66 -3.16 2.24
C SER A 192 2.83 -4.31 2.75
N THR A 193 1.67 -4.53 2.15
CA THR A 193 1.05 -5.86 2.28
C THR A 193 1.75 -6.85 1.35
N ILE A 194 1.73 -8.12 1.72
CA ILE A 194 2.35 -9.20 0.93
C ILE A 194 1.85 -9.17 -0.53
N HIS A 195 0.57 -8.87 -0.72
CA HIS A 195 -0.03 -8.82 -2.07
C HIS A 195 0.58 -7.73 -2.96
N LYS A 196 0.80 -6.53 -2.40
CA LYS A 196 1.33 -5.37 -3.13
C LYS A 196 2.85 -5.45 -3.35
N ALA A 197 3.55 -6.24 -2.55
CA ALA A 197 4.98 -6.50 -2.73
C ALA A 197 5.27 -7.50 -3.87
N LYS A 198 4.24 -8.05 -4.53
CA LYS A 198 4.43 -8.96 -5.66
C LYS A 198 5.24 -8.28 -6.78
N GLY A 199 6.27 -8.97 -7.28
CA GLY A 199 7.19 -8.44 -8.31
C GLY A 199 8.36 -7.61 -7.75
N ARG A 200 8.30 -7.17 -6.49
CA ARG A 200 9.41 -6.46 -5.83
C ARG A 200 10.25 -7.41 -4.99
N GLU A 201 11.47 -7.00 -4.67
CA GLU A 201 12.45 -7.78 -3.92
C GLU A 201 13.25 -6.86 -3.01
N PHE A 202 13.64 -7.38 -1.85
CA PHE A 202 14.33 -6.62 -0.82
C PHE A 202 15.47 -7.44 -0.24
N ASP A 203 16.51 -6.77 0.19
CA ASP A 203 17.64 -7.46 0.82
C ASP A 203 17.19 -8.13 2.12
N ASP A 204 16.41 -7.41 2.93
CA ASP A 204 15.85 -7.90 4.18
C ASP A 204 14.32 -7.81 4.18
N VAL A 205 13.69 -8.88 4.59
CA VAL A 205 12.23 -8.93 4.71
C VAL A 205 11.83 -9.26 6.15
N TYR A 206 10.98 -8.43 6.72
CA TYR A 206 10.34 -8.61 8.03
C TYR A 206 8.86 -8.93 7.80
N MET A 207 8.42 -10.12 8.15
CA MET A 207 7.02 -10.54 7.98
C MET A 207 6.29 -10.50 9.30
N LEU A 208 5.14 -9.82 9.33
CA LEU A 208 4.18 -9.88 10.42
C LEU A 208 3.12 -10.94 10.10
N VAL A 209 3.06 -11.99 10.92
CA VAL A 209 2.12 -13.12 10.77
C VAL A 209 1.26 -13.22 12.03
N SER A 210 0.19 -12.42 12.05
CA SER A 210 -0.66 -12.21 13.23
C SER A 210 -1.66 -13.33 13.51
N ASP A 211 -1.89 -14.23 12.54
CA ASP A 211 -2.81 -15.36 12.74
C ASP A 211 -2.03 -16.66 12.90
N GLY A 212 -2.01 -17.18 14.13
CA GLY A 212 -1.27 -18.38 14.50
C GLY A 212 -1.72 -19.69 13.83
N TYR A 213 -2.84 -19.67 13.12
CA TYR A 213 -3.41 -20.85 12.46
C TYR A 213 -3.51 -20.67 10.96
N ILE A 214 -2.46 -21.08 10.25
CA ILE A 214 -2.47 -21.11 8.79
C ILE A 214 -3.16 -22.40 8.32
N LYS A 215 -4.49 -22.40 8.25
CA LYS A 215 -5.27 -23.54 7.71
C LYS A 215 -5.70 -23.36 6.26
N ASP A 216 -5.70 -22.12 5.76
CA ASP A 216 -6.18 -21.80 4.41
C ASP A 216 -5.04 -21.85 3.40
N SER A 217 -5.21 -22.63 2.33
CA SER A 217 -4.25 -22.77 1.25
C SER A 217 -3.98 -21.45 0.50
N HIS A 218 -4.94 -20.52 0.47
CA HIS A 218 -4.75 -19.20 -0.12
C HIS A 218 -3.84 -18.33 0.75
N LEU A 219 -3.99 -18.41 2.07
CA LEU A 219 -3.14 -17.70 3.02
C LEU A 219 -1.71 -18.23 2.96
N MET A 220 -1.52 -19.56 2.90
CA MET A 220 -0.21 -20.19 2.72
C MET A 220 0.49 -19.70 1.44
N ARG A 221 -0.22 -19.63 0.32
CA ARG A 221 0.35 -19.12 -0.93
C ARG A 221 0.76 -17.66 -0.81
N ARG A 222 -0.01 -16.84 -0.10
CA ARG A 222 0.39 -15.44 0.19
C ARG A 222 1.66 -15.39 1.02
N TYR A 223 1.78 -16.15 2.09
CA TYR A 223 3.02 -16.20 2.89
C TYR A 223 4.21 -16.68 2.07
N TYR A 224 4.03 -17.69 1.23
CA TYR A 224 5.08 -18.12 0.30
C TYR A 224 5.55 -16.95 -0.60
N VAL A 225 4.63 -16.16 -1.14
CA VAL A 225 4.98 -14.96 -1.90
C VAL A 225 5.80 -13.99 -1.06
N GLY A 226 5.43 -13.73 0.20
CA GLY A 226 6.18 -12.89 1.12
C GLY A 226 7.59 -13.41 1.40
N ILE A 227 7.72 -14.70 1.72
CA ILE A 227 8.99 -15.39 1.97
C ILE A 227 9.94 -15.22 0.77
N THR A 228 9.42 -15.40 -0.45
CA THR A 228 10.22 -15.29 -1.67
C THR A 228 10.60 -13.85 -2.05
N ARG A 229 10.23 -12.83 -1.26
CA ARG A 229 10.68 -11.44 -1.48
C ARG A 229 12.06 -11.18 -0.88
N ALA A 230 12.52 -12.02 0.04
CA ALA A 230 13.82 -11.88 0.68
C ALA A 230 14.96 -12.32 -0.23
N LYS A 231 15.97 -11.44 -0.40
CA LYS A 231 17.21 -11.81 -1.07
C LYS A 231 18.23 -12.40 -0.09
N ASN A 232 18.44 -11.74 1.05
CA ASN A 232 19.50 -12.10 1.97
C ASN A 232 18.95 -12.59 3.32
N ARG A 233 18.04 -11.82 3.95
CA ARG A 233 17.58 -12.15 5.31
C ARG A 233 16.05 -12.13 5.39
N LEU A 234 15.50 -13.09 6.10
CA LEU A 234 14.08 -13.22 6.37
C LEU A 234 13.87 -13.27 7.90
N PHE A 235 13.08 -12.34 8.40
CA PHE A 235 12.67 -12.27 9.81
C PHE A 235 11.15 -12.45 9.88
N ILE A 236 10.69 -13.45 10.61
CA ILE A 236 9.26 -13.73 10.77
C ILE A 236 8.86 -13.49 12.21
N HIS A 237 7.91 -12.59 12.44
CA HIS A 237 7.27 -12.35 13.72
C HIS A 237 5.87 -12.96 13.70
N THR A 238 5.64 -13.94 14.56
CA THR A 238 4.37 -14.69 14.61
C THR A 238 3.91 -14.90 16.05
N ASN A 239 2.62 -15.02 16.26
CA ASN A 239 2.02 -15.42 17.54
C ASN A 239 1.47 -16.84 17.53
N GLY A 240 1.80 -17.62 16.48
CA GLY A 240 1.39 -19.01 16.32
C GLY A 240 2.53 -20.00 16.20
N ASP A 241 2.18 -21.28 16.18
CA ASP A 241 3.13 -22.39 16.17
C ASP A 241 3.49 -22.92 14.79
N TYR A 242 2.95 -22.33 13.73
CA TYR A 242 3.07 -22.86 12.38
C TYR A 242 4.52 -23.04 11.89
N PHE A 243 5.43 -22.16 12.30
CA PHE A 243 6.82 -22.18 11.85
C PHE A 243 7.75 -23.04 12.72
N ASN A 244 7.24 -23.64 13.81
CA ASN A 244 8.06 -24.41 14.78
C ASN A 244 8.77 -25.63 14.18
N HIS A 245 8.23 -26.18 13.10
CA HIS A 245 8.74 -27.40 12.45
C HIS A 245 9.56 -27.14 11.20
N LEU A 246 9.79 -25.86 10.86
CA LEU A 246 10.62 -25.48 9.72
C LEU A 246 12.05 -25.20 10.15
N SER A 247 12.99 -25.54 9.30
CA SER A 247 14.43 -25.29 9.56
C SER A 247 14.72 -23.81 9.48
N THR A 248 15.18 -23.24 10.59
CA THR A 248 15.54 -21.83 10.72
C THR A 248 16.93 -21.68 11.31
N ASP A 249 17.64 -20.60 10.99
CA ASP A 249 18.95 -20.31 11.58
C ASP A 249 18.82 -19.95 13.04
N ARG A 250 17.74 -19.25 13.39
CA ARG A 250 17.42 -18.89 14.78
C ARG A 250 15.91 -18.92 15.00
N TYR A 251 15.56 -19.46 16.15
CA TYR A 251 14.18 -19.49 16.64
C TYR A 251 14.14 -18.89 18.04
N PHE A 252 13.37 -17.85 18.23
CA PHE A 252 13.20 -17.15 19.49
C PHE A 252 11.77 -17.28 20.01
N ILE A 253 11.62 -17.35 21.32
CA ILE A 253 10.33 -17.24 22.01
C ILE A 253 10.35 -15.96 22.82
N ASP A 254 9.49 -15.03 22.47
CA ASP A 254 9.28 -13.79 23.19
C ASP A 254 8.05 -13.92 24.09
N GLN A 255 8.27 -13.83 25.40
CA GLN A 255 7.22 -13.96 26.42
C GLN A 255 6.65 -12.62 26.88
N GLN A 256 7.16 -11.50 26.36
CA GLN A 256 6.69 -10.18 26.73
C GLN A 256 5.30 -9.93 26.14
N GLN A 257 4.49 -9.16 26.89
CA GLN A 257 3.24 -8.63 26.41
C GLN A 257 3.44 -7.21 25.90
N TYR A 258 2.85 -6.92 24.77
CA TYR A 258 2.92 -5.61 24.15
C TYR A 258 1.52 -5.07 23.95
N ASP A 259 1.37 -3.77 24.16
CA ASP A 259 0.11 -3.07 23.94
C ASP A 259 -0.03 -2.65 22.47
N MET A 260 -1.26 -2.29 22.11
CA MET A 260 -1.52 -1.63 20.84
C MET A 260 -0.85 -0.24 20.84
N PRO A 261 -0.26 0.21 19.74
CA PRO A 261 0.33 1.54 19.66
C PRO A 261 -0.67 2.64 20.03
N GLU A 262 -0.23 3.64 20.81
CA GLU A 262 -1.05 4.77 21.24
C GLU A 262 -1.65 5.58 20.08
N GLU A 263 -0.97 5.56 18.94
CA GLU A 263 -1.38 6.23 17.70
C GLU A 263 -1.56 5.22 16.58
N ILE A 264 -2.68 5.27 15.91
CA ILE A 264 -3.01 4.46 14.74
C ILE A 264 -3.59 5.34 13.63
N VAL A 265 -3.50 4.89 12.40
CA VAL A 265 -4.13 5.53 11.25
C VAL A 265 -5.05 4.54 10.56
N LEU A 266 -6.28 4.93 10.29
CA LEU A 266 -7.22 4.16 9.49
C LEU A 266 -7.31 4.78 8.09
N GLN A 267 -6.99 3.99 7.07
CA GLN A 267 -7.11 4.39 5.67
C GLN A 267 -8.50 4.04 5.15
N LEU A 268 -9.31 5.06 4.88
CA LEU A 268 -10.66 4.86 4.34
C LEU A 268 -10.62 4.47 2.87
N SER A 269 -11.32 3.40 2.53
CA SER A 269 -11.63 3.01 1.16
C SER A 269 -12.96 3.62 0.69
N HIS A 270 -13.29 3.47 -0.59
CA HIS A 270 -14.60 3.89 -1.11
C HIS A 270 -15.78 3.13 -0.49
N LYS A 271 -15.54 1.98 0.17
CA LYS A 271 -16.56 1.19 0.88
C LYS A 271 -16.83 1.70 2.30
N ASP A 272 -15.95 2.54 2.81
CA ASP A 272 -16.01 3.07 4.17
C ASP A 272 -16.70 4.43 4.22
N VAL A 273 -17.09 4.96 3.06
CA VAL A 273 -17.85 6.20 2.90
C VAL A 273 -19.20 5.94 2.24
N TYR A 274 -20.16 6.81 2.53
CA TYR A 274 -21.51 6.75 1.95
C TYR A 274 -21.50 7.40 0.55
N LEU A 275 -21.50 6.56 -0.48
CA LEU A 275 -21.26 7.01 -1.87
C LEU A 275 -22.33 7.97 -2.42
N ASP A 276 -23.61 7.80 -2.02
CA ASP A 276 -24.67 8.71 -2.46
C ASP A 276 -24.49 10.14 -1.95
N PHE A 277 -23.78 10.32 -0.84
CA PHE A 277 -23.49 11.65 -0.30
C PHE A 277 -22.67 12.51 -1.27
N PHE A 278 -21.81 11.90 -2.07
CA PHE A 278 -20.95 12.60 -3.02
C PHE A 278 -21.67 13.14 -4.25
N LYS A 279 -22.87 12.65 -4.56
CA LYS A 279 -23.63 13.10 -5.74
C LYS A 279 -23.90 14.61 -5.72
N GLU A 280 -24.19 15.15 -4.54
CA GLU A 280 -24.49 16.58 -4.34
C GLU A 280 -23.26 17.41 -3.95
N ARG A 281 -22.10 16.77 -3.70
CA ARG A 281 -20.89 17.42 -3.17
C ARG A 281 -19.69 17.36 -4.13
N LYS A 282 -19.96 17.12 -5.40
CA LYS A 282 -18.92 16.91 -6.41
C LYS A 282 -17.95 18.09 -6.51
N GLN A 283 -18.44 19.32 -6.46
CA GLN A 283 -17.58 20.51 -6.58
C GLN A 283 -16.69 20.69 -5.37
N GLU A 284 -17.24 20.51 -4.17
CA GLU A 284 -16.51 20.60 -2.91
C GLU A 284 -15.39 19.54 -2.84
N VAL A 285 -15.70 18.31 -3.25
CA VAL A 285 -14.72 17.21 -3.26
C VAL A 285 -13.63 17.43 -4.31
N LEU A 286 -13.97 17.91 -5.51
CA LEU A 286 -12.99 18.22 -6.58
C LEU A 286 -12.11 19.43 -6.26
N ALA A 287 -12.50 20.28 -5.31
CA ALA A 287 -11.67 21.38 -4.83
C ALA A 287 -10.57 20.92 -3.87
N LEU A 288 -10.71 19.73 -3.27
CA LEU A 288 -9.73 19.16 -2.36
C LEU A 288 -8.51 18.61 -3.10
N ARG A 289 -7.40 18.53 -2.39
CA ARG A 289 -6.11 17.99 -2.85
C ARG A 289 -5.60 16.95 -1.88
N GLY A 290 -4.84 15.99 -2.37
CA GLY A 290 -4.11 15.05 -1.52
C GLY A 290 -3.26 15.79 -0.49
N GLY A 291 -3.42 15.46 0.80
CA GLY A 291 -2.77 16.13 1.92
C GLY A 291 -3.60 17.25 2.58
N ASP A 292 -4.70 17.70 1.97
CA ASP A 292 -5.56 18.70 2.61
C ASP A 292 -6.12 18.14 3.94
N SER A 293 -6.10 18.98 4.99
CA SER A 293 -6.63 18.62 6.30
C SER A 293 -8.16 18.59 6.30
N LEU A 294 -8.71 17.65 7.06
CA LEU A 294 -10.14 17.48 7.25
C LEU A 294 -10.48 17.57 8.74
N ILE A 295 -11.71 17.97 9.06
CA ILE A 295 -12.27 17.97 10.41
C ILE A 295 -13.24 16.80 10.50
N TYR A 296 -13.02 15.92 11.48
CA TYR A 296 -13.95 14.83 11.80
C TYR A 296 -14.94 15.27 12.86
N SER A 297 -16.23 15.09 12.60
CA SER A 297 -17.29 15.30 13.58
C SER A 297 -18.51 14.44 13.27
N ASN A 298 -19.01 13.70 14.25
CA ASN A 298 -20.24 12.90 14.15
C ASN A 298 -20.32 12.03 12.88
N PHE A 299 -19.25 11.30 12.57
CA PHE A 299 -19.13 10.43 11.39
C PHE A 299 -19.16 11.17 10.03
N PHE A 300 -18.97 12.48 10.04
CA PHE A 300 -18.75 13.28 8.86
C PHE A 300 -17.31 13.80 8.79
N LEU A 301 -16.83 14.01 7.57
CA LEU A 301 -15.60 14.73 7.29
C LEU A 301 -15.96 16.08 6.66
N TYR A 302 -15.39 17.13 7.20
CA TYR A 302 -15.56 18.50 6.72
C TYR A 302 -14.25 19.00 6.15
N SER A 303 -14.31 19.79 5.10
CA SER A 303 -13.13 20.51 4.60
C SER A 303 -12.70 21.56 5.62
N SER A 304 -11.45 21.53 6.07
CA SER A 304 -10.91 22.58 6.94
C SER A 304 -10.81 23.95 6.27
N LEU A 305 -10.90 24.01 4.93
CA LEU A 305 -10.85 25.25 4.15
C LEU A 305 -12.21 25.95 4.04
N THR A 306 -13.31 25.19 4.07
CA THR A 306 -14.65 25.71 3.77
C THR A 306 -15.70 25.40 4.81
N ASP A 307 -15.35 24.63 5.84
CA ASP A 307 -16.26 24.07 6.87
C ASP A 307 -17.49 23.32 6.31
N ARG A 308 -17.40 22.90 5.03
CA ARG A 308 -18.47 22.15 4.37
C ARG A 308 -18.24 20.65 4.52
N PRO A 309 -19.31 19.85 4.70
CA PRO A 309 -19.19 18.41 4.75
C PRO A 309 -18.80 17.86 3.36
N VAL A 310 -17.75 17.07 3.32
CA VAL A 310 -17.16 16.50 2.07
C VAL A 310 -17.23 14.98 2.02
N ALA A 311 -17.47 14.32 3.16
CA ALA A 311 -17.75 12.89 3.20
C ALA A 311 -18.61 12.54 4.42
N LYS A 312 -19.38 11.45 4.29
CA LYS A 312 -20.09 10.78 5.38
C LYS A 312 -19.59 9.35 5.46
N LEU A 313 -19.26 8.88 6.65
CA LEU A 313 -18.80 7.51 6.86
C LEU A 313 -19.96 6.51 6.72
N SER A 314 -19.67 5.36 6.12
CA SER A 314 -20.63 4.25 6.00
C SER A 314 -20.98 3.67 7.38
N SER A 315 -22.16 3.05 7.50
CA SER A 315 -22.58 2.42 8.77
C SER A 315 -21.57 1.38 9.26
N LYS A 316 -20.93 0.66 8.37
CA LYS A 316 -19.85 -0.28 8.70
C LYS A 316 -18.66 0.45 9.35
N MET A 317 -18.22 1.56 8.75
CA MET A 317 -17.08 2.31 9.27
C MET A 317 -17.40 3.01 10.58
N GLN A 318 -18.65 3.47 10.76
CA GLN A 318 -19.11 4.00 12.03
C GLN A 318 -18.99 2.94 13.14
N GLY A 319 -19.40 1.68 12.88
CA GLY A 319 -19.23 0.58 13.84
C GLY A 319 -17.76 0.34 14.19
N ILE A 320 -16.87 0.32 13.19
CA ILE A 320 -15.42 0.16 13.41
C ILE A 320 -14.88 1.30 14.29
N LEU A 321 -15.26 2.55 14.04
CA LEU A 321 -14.82 3.68 14.86
C LEU A 321 -15.36 3.59 16.29
N SER A 322 -16.61 3.15 16.48
CA SER A 322 -17.18 2.95 17.82
C SER A 322 -16.40 1.87 18.60
N GLU A 323 -15.99 0.79 17.95
CA GLU A 323 -15.13 -0.24 18.57
C GLU A 323 -13.76 0.33 18.99
N TRP A 324 -13.18 1.25 18.20
CA TRP A 324 -11.95 1.94 18.59
C TRP A 324 -12.17 2.92 19.73
N GLU A 325 -13.31 3.65 19.74
CA GLU A 325 -13.68 4.55 20.83
C GLU A 325 -13.89 3.79 22.17
N GLU A 326 -14.51 2.60 22.12
CA GLU A 326 -14.63 1.71 23.29
C GLU A 326 -13.26 1.27 23.86
N ARG A 327 -12.24 1.17 22.99
CA ARG A 327 -10.85 0.90 23.40
C ARG A 327 -10.09 2.14 23.86
N GLY A 328 -10.73 3.31 23.92
CA GLY A 328 -10.16 4.59 24.38
C GLY A 328 -9.58 5.48 23.29
N TYR A 329 -9.52 5.04 22.02
CA TYR A 329 -9.01 5.85 20.92
C TYR A 329 -10.02 6.89 20.45
N LYS A 330 -9.52 8.07 20.08
CA LYS A 330 -10.33 9.15 19.50
C LYS A 330 -9.71 9.64 18.21
N VAL A 331 -10.55 10.00 17.24
CA VAL A 331 -10.08 10.64 16.00
C VAL A 331 -9.51 12.02 16.35
N LYS A 332 -8.22 12.22 16.12
CA LYS A 332 -7.49 13.47 16.38
C LYS A 332 -7.15 14.23 15.12
N SER A 333 -7.02 13.52 14.00
CA SER A 333 -6.70 14.13 12.72
C SER A 333 -7.41 13.40 11.58
N ALA A 334 -7.67 14.12 10.51
CA ALA A 334 -8.13 13.54 9.26
C ALA A 334 -7.49 14.31 8.09
N SER A 335 -7.17 13.61 7.00
CA SER A 335 -6.59 14.21 5.81
C SER A 335 -7.04 13.52 4.54
N VAL A 336 -7.00 14.24 3.44
CA VAL A 336 -7.28 13.72 2.11
C VAL A 336 -6.11 12.87 1.64
N ARG A 337 -6.36 11.62 1.28
CA ARG A 337 -5.36 10.76 0.64
C ARG A 337 -5.46 10.85 -0.88
N PHE A 338 -6.67 10.63 -1.43
CA PHE A 338 -6.95 10.74 -2.86
C PHE A 338 -8.32 11.36 -3.13
N VAL A 339 -8.42 12.08 -4.23
CA VAL A 339 -9.71 12.45 -4.85
C VAL A 339 -9.85 11.66 -6.15
N MET A 340 -10.93 10.88 -6.26
CA MET A 340 -11.12 9.91 -7.33
C MET A 340 -12.43 10.14 -8.08
N ALA A 341 -12.42 9.96 -9.39
CA ALA A 341 -13.65 9.77 -10.14
C ALA A 341 -14.19 8.35 -9.89
N TRP A 342 -15.47 8.25 -9.60
CA TRP A 342 -16.13 6.97 -9.33
C TRP A 342 -17.48 6.86 -10.07
N LYS A 343 -17.77 5.64 -10.49
CA LYS A 343 -19.04 5.29 -11.12
C LYS A 343 -19.45 3.89 -10.67
N PRO A 344 -20.74 3.65 -10.34
CA PRO A 344 -21.22 2.30 -10.05
C PRO A 344 -20.92 1.33 -11.19
N LYS A 345 -20.68 0.05 -10.89
CA LYS A 345 -20.44 -0.98 -11.93
C LYS A 345 -21.63 -1.15 -12.86
N ASP A 346 -22.83 -1.02 -12.32
CA ASP A 346 -24.09 -1.22 -13.03
C ASP A 346 -24.68 0.10 -13.57
N ALA A 347 -23.90 1.18 -13.53
CA ALA A 347 -24.33 2.49 -13.99
C ALA A 347 -24.54 2.50 -15.50
N GLU A 348 -25.65 3.11 -15.96
CA GLU A 348 -25.90 3.34 -17.36
C GLU A 348 -24.78 4.17 -18.01
N LYS A 349 -24.56 3.98 -19.33
CA LYS A 349 -23.46 4.63 -20.05
C LYS A 349 -23.46 6.16 -19.90
N ASN A 350 -24.63 6.77 -19.73
CA ASN A 350 -24.85 8.21 -19.60
C ASN A 350 -24.94 8.71 -18.16
N GLU A 351 -24.87 7.83 -17.16
CA GLU A 351 -24.90 8.27 -15.75
C GLU A 351 -23.62 9.07 -15.41
N PRO A 352 -23.76 10.26 -14.79
CA PRO A 352 -22.61 11.10 -14.50
C PRO A 352 -21.69 10.46 -13.46
N GLU A 353 -20.39 10.53 -13.72
CA GLU A 353 -19.38 10.17 -12.71
C GLU A 353 -19.45 11.14 -11.53
N THR A 354 -19.31 10.59 -10.33
CA THR A 354 -19.16 11.39 -9.12
C THR A 354 -17.68 11.49 -8.71
N ALA A 355 -17.36 12.41 -7.80
CA ALA A 355 -16.05 12.49 -7.17
C ALA A 355 -16.15 11.88 -5.78
N VAL A 356 -15.23 10.97 -5.46
CA VAL A 356 -15.15 10.28 -4.16
C VAL A 356 -13.85 10.66 -3.46
N LEU A 357 -13.94 10.91 -2.18
CA LEU A 357 -12.81 11.20 -1.31
C LEU A 357 -12.34 9.91 -0.61
N LEU A 358 -11.06 9.61 -0.71
CA LEU A 358 -10.39 8.64 0.16
C LEU A 358 -9.58 9.43 1.19
N ALA A 359 -9.82 9.16 2.47
CA ALA A 359 -9.20 9.88 3.58
C ALA A 359 -8.42 8.96 4.51
N ASP A 360 -7.51 9.54 5.26
CA ASP A 360 -6.83 8.90 6.38
C ASP A 360 -7.32 9.54 7.67
N LEU A 361 -7.66 8.69 8.67
CA LEU A 361 -8.05 9.10 10.01
C LEU A 361 -6.95 8.72 10.99
N GLY A 362 -6.36 9.71 11.65
CA GLY A 362 -5.43 9.50 12.76
C GLY A 362 -6.19 9.40 14.07
N LEU A 363 -6.01 8.28 14.78
CA LEU A 363 -6.60 8.03 16.08
C LEU A 363 -5.51 7.97 17.14
N SER A 364 -5.80 8.46 18.35
CA SER A 364 -4.92 8.28 19.50
C SER A 364 -5.72 8.02 20.78
N LEU A 365 -5.06 7.35 21.73
CA LEU A 365 -5.56 7.17 23.09
C LEU A 365 -5.75 8.49 23.83
#